data_21545599f94cedf9167546d591348c91
#
_entry.id   21545599f94cedf9167546d591348c91
#
_cell.length_a   1.000
_cell.length_b   1.000
_cell.length_c   1.000
_cell.angle_alpha   90.00
_cell.angle_beta   90.00
_cell.angle_gamma   90.00
#
_symmetry.space_group_name_H-M   'P 1'
#
loop_
_entity.id
_entity.type
_entity.pdbx_description
1 polymer ?
#
loop_
_entity_poly.entity_id
_entity_poly.type
_entity_poly.pdbx_seq_one_letter_code
_entity_poly.pdbx_strand_id
1 'polypeptide(L)'
;KRSFVNFVLEPIYKLYSHTISESPEDLKKTLESLGIYLKPTQLRANAKDLLKMACEQFFGPATGFVDMVVDHIPSPVEGAKQKLDNYYTGPTDTKTAESMLSCDQDGPLIVHVTKLFNTTDATGFNAFGRVMSGTARPGQKVRVLGEGYTIEDEEDMVEATISDVWIGESRYNIPTSGVPAGNFVLLGGVDNSIVKTATIVAPKLPEDEEAYIFRPVQHFFESVFKVAVEPINPSELPKMLDGLRKVNKSYPLITTKVEESGEHVVLGTGELYMDCVLHDLRRLYASMEIKVSDPVTRFCETVVETSAIKCYALTPNKKNKLTMVAEPLDEGIAEDIESGKVNIRDPVRKVGKFFEENYGYDLLASRNIWAFGPDDMGPNILQNDTLPSDVDQKLLKSVRDTIRQGFSWGTREGPLCEEPIRNTKFKITDVGLAPEAIYRGGGQIIPTARRACYSSFLMASP
;
A
#
# COMPACT_ATOMS: atom_id res chain seq x y z
N LYS A 1 -32.67 3.06 -33.12
CA LYS A 1 -31.95 3.53 -31.90
C LYS A 1 -31.53 2.33 -31.04
N ARG A 2 -30.42 2.43 -30.33
CA ARG A 2 -30.01 1.42 -29.32
C ARG A 2 -31.02 1.44 -28.15
N SER A 3 -31.34 0.28 -27.59
CA SER A 3 -32.31 0.14 -26.49
C SER A 3 -31.94 1.01 -25.28
N PHE A 4 -30.66 1.06 -24.90
CA PHE A 4 -30.19 1.91 -23.82
C PHE A 4 -30.49 3.41 -24.05
N VAL A 5 -30.29 3.89 -25.28
CA VAL A 5 -30.61 5.29 -25.62
C VAL A 5 -32.14 5.54 -25.54
N ASN A 6 -32.94 4.61 -26.03
CA ASN A 6 -34.37 4.78 -26.09
C ASN A 6 -35.08 4.66 -24.74
N PHE A 7 -34.63 3.71 -23.90
CA PHE A 7 -35.32 3.41 -22.64
C PHE A 7 -34.66 4.04 -21.40
N VAL A 8 -33.41 4.45 -21.48
CA VAL A 8 -32.69 5.03 -20.34
C VAL A 8 -32.36 6.50 -20.59
N LEU A 9 -31.57 6.78 -21.63
CA LEU A 9 -31.05 8.15 -21.82
C LEU A 9 -32.12 9.14 -22.24
N GLU A 10 -32.98 8.78 -23.17
CA GLU A 10 -34.03 9.68 -23.72
C GLU A 10 -35.01 10.15 -22.63
N PRO A 11 -35.57 9.28 -21.77
CA PRO A 11 -36.41 9.72 -20.65
C PRO A 11 -35.70 10.64 -19.67
N ILE A 12 -34.44 10.33 -19.34
CA ILE A 12 -33.64 11.17 -18.42
C ILE A 12 -33.40 12.55 -19.05
N TYR A 13 -32.95 12.61 -20.30
CA TYR A 13 -32.75 13.88 -20.99
C TYR A 13 -34.00 14.72 -21.10
N LYS A 14 -35.17 14.09 -21.39
CA LYS A 14 -36.45 14.76 -21.39
C LYS A 14 -36.77 15.34 -20.01
N LEU A 15 -36.65 14.52 -18.96
CA LEU A 15 -36.91 14.99 -17.59
C LEU A 15 -36.06 16.23 -17.25
N TYR A 16 -34.75 16.19 -17.53
CA TYR A 16 -33.83 17.34 -17.26
C TYR A 16 -34.20 18.55 -18.09
N SER A 17 -34.37 18.38 -19.42
CA SER A 17 -34.60 19.49 -20.31
C SER A 17 -35.95 20.19 -20.01
N HIS A 18 -37.03 19.43 -19.83
CA HIS A 18 -38.31 19.99 -19.51
C HIS A 18 -38.37 20.65 -18.13
N THR A 19 -37.75 20.07 -17.12
CA THR A 19 -37.73 20.63 -15.77
C THR A 19 -36.99 21.98 -15.71
N ILE A 20 -35.99 22.20 -16.59
CA ILE A 20 -35.21 23.43 -16.61
C ILE A 20 -35.81 24.50 -17.51
N SER A 21 -36.43 24.11 -18.65
CA SER A 21 -36.79 25.07 -19.72
C SER A 21 -38.28 25.37 -19.86
N GLU A 22 -39.15 24.55 -19.31
CA GLU A 22 -40.61 24.72 -19.50
C GLU A 22 -41.28 25.64 -18.47
N SER A 23 -42.42 26.18 -18.86
CA SER A 23 -43.29 26.89 -17.93
C SER A 23 -43.93 25.92 -16.91
N PRO A 24 -44.28 26.40 -15.68
CA PRO A 24 -44.89 25.51 -14.67
C PRO A 24 -46.14 24.78 -15.10
N GLU A 25 -46.92 25.33 -16.06
CA GLU A 25 -48.15 24.72 -16.55
C GLU A 25 -47.88 23.58 -17.55
N ASP A 26 -46.94 23.79 -18.46
CA ASP A 26 -46.53 22.77 -19.44
C ASP A 26 -45.72 21.68 -18.79
N LEU A 27 -44.81 22.06 -17.89
CA LEU A 27 -44.05 21.14 -17.08
C LEU A 27 -44.92 20.18 -16.27
N LYS A 28 -46.04 20.67 -15.71
CA LYS A 28 -47.00 19.83 -15.00
C LYS A 28 -47.52 18.71 -15.90
N LYS A 29 -47.92 19.03 -17.13
CA LYS A 29 -48.43 18.04 -18.10
C LYS A 29 -47.37 17.02 -18.49
N THR A 30 -46.16 17.48 -18.73
CA THR A 30 -45.01 16.63 -19.07
C THR A 30 -44.66 15.67 -17.93
N LEU A 31 -44.59 16.17 -16.70
CA LEU A 31 -44.32 15.36 -15.51
C LEU A 31 -45.45 14.35 -15.22
N GLU A 32 -46.70 14.74 -15.34
CA GLU A 32 -47.85 13.85 -15.19
C GLU A 32 -47.81 12.71 -16.23
N SER A 33 -47.38 12.98 -17.47
CA SER A 33 -47.19 11.94 -18.51
C SER A 33 -46.06 10.94 -18.17
N LEU A 34 -45.13 11.32 -17.33
CA LEU A 34 -44.07 10.47 -16.82
C LEU A 34 -44.41 9.82 -15.46
N GLY A 35 -45.66 10.02 -14.96
CA GLY A 35 -46.10 9.48 -13.67
C GLY A 35 -45.61 10.27 -12.44
N ILE A 36 -45.14 11.49 -12.64
CA ILE A 36 -44.62 12.35 -11.57
C ILE A 36 -45.69 13.38 -11.18
N TYR A 37 -46.09 13.42 -9.91
CA TYR A 37 -47.11 14.30 -9.40
C TYR A 37 -46.55 15.27 -8.38
N LEU A 38 -46.33 16.53 -8.79
CA LEU A 38 -45.84 17.60 -7.94
C LEU A 38 -46.97 18.55 -7.52
N LYS A 39 -46.90 19.07 -6.30
CA LYS A 39 -47.85 20.09 -5.80
C LYS A 39 -47.65 21.41 -6.53
N PRO A 40 -48.67 22.26 -6.71
CA PRO A 40 -48.51 23.58 -7.35
C PRO A 40 -47.46 24.49 -6.72
N THR A 41 -47.26 24.37 -5.42
CA THR A 41 -46.21 25.10 -4.70
C THR A 41 -44.82 24.61 -5.05
N GLN A 42 -44.65 23.35 -5.31
CA GLN A 42 -43.35 22.72 -5.68
C GLN A 42 -42.98 23.07 -7.12
N LEU A 43 -43.93 23.17 -8.03
CA LEU A 43 -43.67 23.57 -9.41
C LEU A 43 -43.15 25.01 -9.59
N ARG A 44 -43.26 25.85 -8.55
CA ARG A 44 -42.71 27.23 -8.50
C ARG A 44 -41.35 27.33 -7.77
N ALA A 45 -40.80 26.20 -7.35
CA ALA A 45 -39.47 26.17 -6.71
C ALA A 45 -38.35 26.49 -7.71
N ASN A 46 -37.16 26.77 -7.20
CA ASN A 46 -35.98 26.96 -8.04
C ASN A 46 -35.71 25.71 -8.88
N ALA A 47 -35.19 25.89 -10.09
CA ALA A 47 -34.92 24.82 -11.03
C ALA A 47 -34.13 23.65 -10.43
N LYS A 48 -33.17 23.93 -9.55
CA LYS A 48 -32.37 22.91 -8.86
C LYS A 48 -33.20 22.06 -7.89
N ASP A 49 -34.02 22.71 -7.08
CA ASP A 49 -34.88 22.03 -6.10
C ASP A 49 -36.02 21.28 -6.80
N LEU A 50 -36.58 21.90 -7.83
CA LEU A 50 -37.61 21.29 -8.68
C LEU A 50 -37.08 20.03 -9.38
N LEU A 51 -35.88 20.10 -9.97
CA LEU A 51 -35.23 18.95 -10.60
C LEU A 51 -34.97 17.84 -9.58
N LYS A 52 -34.51 18.16 -8.37
CA LYS A 52 -34.32 17.17 -7.31
C LYS A 52 -35.62 16.45 -6.96
N MET A 53 -36.71 17.19 -6.73
CA MET A 53 -38.01 16.61 -6.41
C MET A 53 -38.60 15.78 -7.57
N ALA A 54 -38.39 16.23 -8.79
CA ALA A 54 -38.83 15.47 -9.97
C ALA A 54 -38.06 14.15 -10.13
N CYS A 55 -36.74 14.21 -9.96
CA CYS A 55 -35.88 13.01 -9.99
C CYS A 55 -36.19 12.06 -8.85
N GLU A 56 -36.41 12.54 -7.63
CA GLU A 56 -36.77 11.70 -6.48
C GLU A 56 -38.06 10.90 -6.74
N GLN A 57 -39.04 11.53 -7.37
CA GLN A 57 -40.29 10.81 -7.73
C GLN A 57 -40.13 9.89 -8.95
N PHE A 58 -39.33 10.30 -9.93
CA PHE A 58 -39.11 9.49 -11.16
C PHE A 58 -38.32 8.22 -10.87
N PHE A 59 -37.24 8.32 -10.16
CA PHE A 59 -36.39 7.16 -9.81
C PHE A 59 -36.91 6.38 -8.60
N GLY A 60 -37.76 6.99 -7.79
CA GLY A 60 -38.20 6.40 -6.53
C GLY A 60 -37.09 6.19 -5.52
N PRO A 61 -37.34 5.39 -4.51
CA PRO A 61 -36.31 5.00 -3.54
C PRO A 61 -35.24 4.14 -4.23
N ALA A 62 -33.98 4.32 -3.85
CA ALA A 62 -32.84 3.59 -4.42
C ALA A 62 -32.77 2.12 -3.95
N THR A 63 -33.89 1.40 -4.00
CA THR A 63 -34.02 0.03 -3.48
C THR A 63 -33.05 -0.91 -4.16
N GLY A 64 -32.92 -0.88 -5.49
CA GLY A 64 -31.99 -1.77 -6.20
C GLY A 64 -30.53 -1.57 -5.80
N PHE A 65 -30.10 -0.33 -5.51
CA PHE A 65 -28.77 -0.07 -4.99
C PHE A 65 -28.61 -0.56 -3.54
N VAL A 66 -29.64 -0.31 -2.70
CA VAL A 66 -29.64 -0.76 -1.31
C VAL A 66 -29.66 -2.29 -1.23
N ASP A 67 -30.48 -2.94 -2.03
CA ASP A 67 -30.57 -4.41 -2.10
C ASP A 67 -29.22 -5.01 -2.54
N MET A 68 -28.61 -4.43 -3.58
CA MET A 68 -27.27 -4.85 -4.03
C MET A 68 -26.21 -4.71 -2.91
N VAL A 69 -26.25 -3.63 -2.14
CA VAL A 69 -25.32 -3.44 -1.01
C VAL A 69 -25.58 -4.49 0.09
N VAL A 70 -26.84 -4.72 0.43
CA VAL A 70 -27.21 -5.71 1.45
C VAL A 70 -26.84 -7.14 1.04
N ASP A 71 -27.01 -7.47 -0.24
CA ASP A 71 -26.76 -8.83 -0.74
C ASP A 71 -25.25 -9.12 -0.95
N HIS A 72 -24.46 -8.12 -1.31
CA HIS A 72 -23.08 -8.34 -1.77
C HIS A 72 -21.99 -7.77 -0.86
N ILE A 73 -22.30 -6.83 0.03
CA ILE A 73 -21.31 -6.28 0.97
C ILE A 73 -21.45 -6.98 2.31
N PRO A 74 -20.41 -7.77 2.73
CA PRO A 74 -20.49 -8.49 3.99
C PRO A 74 -20.48 -7.53 5.19
N SER A 75 -21.10 -7.97 6.27
CA SER A 75 -21.01 -7.30 7.56
C SER A 75 -19.55 -7.27 8.07
N PRO A 76 -19.20 -6.40 9.03
CA PRO A 76 -17.85 -6.37 9.62
C PRO A 76 -17.35 -7.73 10.11
N VAL A 77 -18.22 -8.50 10.74
CA VAL A 77 -17.89 -9.84 11.28
C VAL A 77 -17.65 -10.84 10.14
N GLU A 78 -18.56 -10.90 9.16
CA GLU A 78 -18.42 -11.80 8.01
C GLU A 78 -17.18 -11.48 7.16
N GLY A 79 -16.88 -10.18 6.98
CA GLY A 79 -15.71 -9.72 6.22
C GLY A 79 -14.38 -9.79 6.98
N ALA A 80 -14.39 -9.98 8.31
CA ALA A 80 -13.19 -9.97 9.13
C ALA A 80 -12.21 -11.07 8.73
N LYS A 81 -12.69 -12.29 8.48
CA LYS A 81 -11.83 -13.42 8.08
C LYS A 81 -11.06 -13.13 6.80
N GLN A 82 -11.74 -12.66 5.76
CA GLN A 82 -11.09 -12.33 4.49
C GLN A 82 -10.06 -11.19 4.65
N LYS A 83 -10.33 -10.21 5.52
CA LYS A 83 -9.40 -9.12 5.81
C LYS A 83 -8.15 -9.61 6.54
N LEU A 84 -8.29 -10.48 7.54
CA LEU A 84 -7.15 -11.07 8.23
C LEU A 84 -6.32 -11.94 7.30
N ASP A 85 -6.95 -12.84 6.55
CA ASP A 85 -6.24 -13.75 5.63
C ASP A 85 -5.43 -12.98 4.57
N ASN A 86 -5.94 -11.85 4.08
CA ASN A 86 -5.30 -11.07 3.03
C ASN A 86 -4.26 -10.05 3.56
N TYR A 87 -4.48 -9.43 4.70
CA TYR A 87 -3.68 -8.28 5.12
C TYR A 87 -2.91 -8.47 6.44
N TYR A 88 -3.37 -9.33 7.33
CA TYR A 88 -2.70 -9.54 8.61
C TYR A 88 -1.48 -10.45 8.47
N THR A 89 -0.36 -10.07 9.12
CA THR A 89 0.91 -10.83 9.02
C THR A 89 1.07 -11.87 10.11
N GLY A 90 0.28 -11.77 11.18
CA GLY A 90 0.36 -12.66 12.33
C GLY A 90 -0.41 -13.97 12.14
N PRO A 91 -0.22 -14.91 13.05
CA PRO A 91 -0.98 -16.15 13.09
C PRO A 91 -2.47 -15.87 13.39
N THR A 92 -3.34 -16.71 12.86
CA THR A 92 -4.80 -16.56 13.00
C THR A 92 -5.41 -17.39 14.14
N ASP A 93 -4.58 -18.15 14.84
CA ASP A 93 -4.95 -19.03 15.96
C ASP A 93 -4.68 -18.43 17.36
N THR A 94 -4.44 -17.12 17.41
CA THR A 94 -4.19 -16.37 18.65
C THR A 94 -5.48 -15.74 19.21
N LYS A 95 -5.51 -15.42 20.49
CA LYS A 95 -6.65 -14.72 21.13
C LYS A 95 -6.88 -13.34 20.52
N THR A 96 -5.81 -12.66 20.15
CA THR A 96 -5.86 -11.37 19.43
C THR A 96 -6.57 -11.53 18.08
N ALA A 97 -6.22 -12.57 17.30
CA ALA A 97 -6.88 -12.84 16.03
C ALA A 97 -8.36 -13.24 16.20
N GLU A 98 -8.67 -14.02 17.22
CA GLU A 98 -10.05 -14.39 17.57
C GLU A 98 -10.92 -13.17 17.92
N SER A 99 -10.37 -12.23 18.70
CA SER A 99 -11.03 -10.94 19.00
C SER A 99 -11.26 -10.09 17.76
N MET A 100 -10.33 -10.10 16.80
CA MET A 100 -10.50 -9.40 15.51
C MET A 100 -11.54 -10.08 14.61
N LEU A 101 -11.59 -11.41 14.59
CA LEU A 101 -12.56 -12.17 13.81
C LEU A 101 -14.00 -11.96 14.29
N SER A 102 -14.18 -11.87 15.61
CA SER A 102 -15.49 -11.63 16.23
C SER A 102 -15.87 -10.15 16.30
N CYS A 103 -14.97 -9.22 15.95
CA CYS A 103 -15.12 -7.79 16.18
C CYS A 103 -15.46 -7.49 17.65
N ASP A 104 -14.72 -8.10 18.58
CA ASP A 104 -14.95 -7.95 20.01
C ASP A 104 -14.68 -6.51 20.48
N GLN A 105 -15.69 -5.86 21.08
CA GLN A 105 -15.60 -4.47 21.54
C GLN A 105 -14.82 -4.32 22.85
N ASP A 106 -14.75 -5.38 23.64
CA ASP A 106 -14.05 -5.43 24.93
C ASP A 106 -12.64 -6.04 24.80
N GLY A 107 -12.27 -6.52 23.61
CA GLY A 107 -10.96 -7.06 23.29
C GLY A 107 -9.85 -6.00 23.29
N PRO A 108 -8.60 -6.40 23.00
CA PRO A 108 -7.49 -5.47 22.86
C PRO A 108 -7.72 -4.53 21.69
N LEU A 109 -7.37 -3.25 21.84
CA LEU A 109 -7.51 -2.30 20.72
C LEU A 109 -6.55 -2.66 19.59
N ILE A 110 -7.12 -2.86 18.41
CA ILE A 110 -6.36 -3.02 17.14
C ILE A 110 -7.05 -2.21 16.06
N VAL A 111 -6.30 -1.30 15.43
CA VAL A 111 -6.80 -0.45 14.34
C VAL A 111 -5.89 -0.60 13.13
N HIS A 112 -6.49 -0.92 11.98
CA HIS A 112 -5.81 -0.90 10.68
C HIS A 112 -5.97 0.49 10.06
N VAL A 113 -4.91 1.28 10.07
CA VAL A 113 -4.86 2.62 9.45
C VAL A 113 -4.52 2.46 7.98
N THR A 114 -5.37 2.98 7.10
CA THR A 114 -5.23 2.86 5.65
C THR A 114 -4.94 4.18 4.94
N LYS A 115 -5.25 5.30 5.57
CA LYS A 115 -5.06 6.63 4.98
C LYS A 115 -4.86 7.70 6.07
N LEU A 116 -4.14 8.75 5.70
CA LEU A 116 -4.00 9.96 6.50
C LEU A 116 -4.78 11.12 5.83
N PHE A 117 -5.60 11.82 6.59
CA PHE A 117 -6.27 13.02 6.17
C PHE A 117 -5.64 14.23 6.87
N ASN A 118 -5.30 15.27 6.11
CA ASN A 118 -4.77 16.48 6.69
C ASN A 118 -5.78 17.18 7.62
N THR A 119 -5.26 17.83 8.65
CA THR A 119 -6.04 18.75 9.48
C THR A 119 -6.43 19.98 8.67
N THR A 120 -7.42 20.75 9.13
CA THR A 120 -7.91 21.94 8.43
C THR A 120 -6.85 23.01 8.19
N ASP A 121 -5.84 23.07 9.05
CA ASP A 121 -4.69 23.98 8.98
C ASP A 121 -3.47 23.37 8.24
N ALA A 122 -3.58 22.14 7.76
CA ALA A 122 -2.51 21.38 7.08
C ALA A 122 -1.20 21.27 7.87
N THR A 123 -1.23 21.42 9.18
CA THR A 123 -0.05 21.27 10.04
C THR A 123 0.21 19.82 10.41
N GLY A 124 -0.82 19.00 10.55
CA GLY A 124 -0.78 17.58 10.92
C GLY A 124 -1.77 16.73 10.14
N PHE A 125 -1.89 15.49 10.55
CA PHE A 125 -2.78 14.52 9.92
C PHE A 125 -3.61 13.77 10.96
N ASN A 126 -4.79 13.37 10.54
CA ASN A 126 -5.65 12.45 11.27
C ASN A 126 -5.59 11.08 10.60
N ALA A 127 -5.35 10.03 11.38
CA ALA A 127 -5.26 8.67 10.88
C ALA A 127 -6.66 8.06 10.71
N PHE A 128 -7.00 7.72 9.47
CA PHE A 128 -8.23 7.04 9.12
C PHE A 128 -8.00 5.54 9.03
N GLY A 129 -8.78 4.78 9.78
CA GLY A 129 -8.66 3.34 9.81
C GLY A 129 -9.93 2.63 10.26
N ARG A 130 -9.86 1.30 10.26
CA ARG A 130 -10.92 0.45 10.77
C ARG A 130 -10.50 -0.15 12.10
N VAL A 131 -11.37 -0.04 13.11
CA VAL A 131 -11.19 -0.73 14.38
C VAL A 131 -11.52 -2.22 14.16
N MET A 132 -10.50 -3.07 14.30
CA MET A 132 -10.64 -4.51 14.11
C MET A 132 -11.05 -5.21 15.38
N SER A 133 -10.54 -4.76 16.53
CA SER A 133 -10.84 -5.26 17.88
C SER A 133 -10.76 -4.12 18.89
N GLY A 134 -11.48 -4.23 19.98
CA GLY A 134 -11.52 -3.27 21.07
C GLY A 134 -12.35 -2.02 20.76
N THR A 135 -12.16 -0.98 21.57
CA THR A 135 -12.80 0.33 21.40
C THR A 135 -11.76 1.42 21.49
N ALA A 136 -11.65 2.24 20.43
CA ALA A 136 -10.77 3.40 20.41
C ALA A 136 -11.36 4.55 21.20
N ARG A 137 -10.61 5.13 22.15
CA ARG A 137 -11.06 6.22 23.02
C ARG A 137 -10.02 7.34 23.13
N PRO A 138 -10.44 8.61 23.30
CA PRO A 138 -9.51 9.70 23.57
C PRO A 138 -8.71 9.46 24.86
N GLY A 139 -7.45 9.86 24.87
CA GLY A 139 -6.53 9.68 26.02
C GLY A 139 -5.92 8.29 26.16
N GLN A 140 -6.26 7.34 25.29
CA GLN A 140 -5.74 5.98 25.33
C GLN A 140 -4.31 5.93 24.83
N LYS A 141 -3.41 5.27 25.58
CA LYS A 141 -2.04 4.97 25.12
C LYS A 141 -2.08 3.79 24.16
N VAL A 142 -1.28 3.89 23.10
CA VAL A 142 -1.21 2.89 22.02
C VAL A 142 0.23 2.75 21.52
N ARG A 143 0.53 1.62 20.90
CA ARG A 143 1.72 1.45 20.07
C ARG A 143 1.33 1.59 18.61
N VAL A 144 2.05 2.42 17.88
CA VAL A 144 1.89 2.61 16.45
C VAL A 144 2.99 1.84 15.75
N LEU A 145 2.63 0.84 14.98
CA LEU A 145 3.53 -0.02 14.21
C LEU A 145 3.49 0.43 12.76
N GLY A 146 4.64 0.84 12.22
CA GLY A 146 4.78 1.25 10.83
C GLY A 146 4.81 0.08 9.85
N GLU A 147 5.02 0.39 8.58
CA GLU A 147 5.01 -0.60 7.49
C GLU A 147 6.22 -1.57 7.54
N GLY A 148 7.34 -1.11 8.09
CA GLY A 148 8.58 -1.87 8.20
C GLY A 148 8.72 -2.68 9.49
N TYR A 149 7.79 -2.56 10.42
CA TYR A 149 7.87 -3.23 11.72
C TYR A 149 7.88 -4.77 11.57
N THR A 150 8.82 -5.39 12.26
CA THR A 150 8.88 -6.85 12.46
C THR A 150 9.12 -7.14 13.94
N ILE A 151 8.84 -8.37 14.40
CA ILE A 151 9.08 -8.77 15.78
C ILE A 151 10.56 -8.66 16.19
N GLU A 152 11.46 -8.86 15.22
CA GLU A 152 12.91 -8.80 15.43
C GLU A 152 13.48 -7.38 15.31
N ASP A 153 12.72 -6.45 14.70
CA ASP A 153 13.13 -5.07 14.44
C ASP A 153 12.01 -4.11 14.84
N GLU A 154 12.19 -3.51 16.02
CA GLU A 154 11.26 -2.56 16.61
C GLU A 154 11.55 -1.09 16.22
N GLU A 155 12.44 -0.82 15.26
CA GLU A 155 12.81 0.55 14.88
C GLU A 155 11.59 1.36 14.37
N ASP A 156 10.61 0.68 13.76
CA ASP A 156 9.39 1.29 13.23
C ASP A 156 8.19 1.20 14.20
N MET A 157 8.45 1.16 15.50
CA MET A 157 7.43 1.20 16.55
C MET A 157 7.56 2.47 17.39
N VAL A 158 6.44 3.16 17.61
CA VAL A 158 6.38 4.36 18.47
C VAL A 158 5.20 4.27 19.42
N GLU A 159 5.42 4.61 20.68
CA GLU A 159 4.34 4.81 21.66
C GLU A 159 3.70 6.18 21.44
N ALA A 160 2.39 6.22 21.35
CA ALA A 160 1.61 7.44 21.16
C ALA A 160 0.37 7.45 22.09
N THR A 161 -0.25 8.61 22.19
CA THR A 161 -1.52 8.77 22.89
C THR A 161 -2.54 9.32 21.90
N ILE A 162 -3.70 8.68 21.79
CA ILE A 162 -4.80 9.17 20.97
C ILE A 162 -5.31 10.47 21.62
N SER A 163 -5.19 11.59 20.90
CA SER A 163 -5.68 12.87 21.42
C SER A 163 -7.19 12.97 21.27
N ASP A 164 -7.70 12.64 20.11
CA ASP A 164 -9.09 12.81 19.73
C ASP A 164 -9.58 11.64 18.89
N VAL A 165 -10.88 11.39 18.96
CA VAL A 165 -11.54 10.33 18.19
C VAL A 165 -12.78 10.91 17.51
N TRP A 166 -12.88 10.71 16.18
CA TRP A 166 -14.03 11.17 15.39
C TRP A 166 -14.59 10.04 14.52
N ILE A 167 -15.84 10.21 14.17
CA ILE A 167 -16.46 9.52 13.04
C ILE A 167 -16.40 10.47 11.85
N GLY A 168 -15.75 10.03 10.76
CA GLY A 168 -15.63 10.81 9.52
C GLY A 168 -16.89 10.67 8.68
N GLU A 169 -17.61 11.76 8.45
CA GLU A 169 -18.76 11.85 7.55
C GLU A 169 -18.46 12.84 6.43
N SER A 170 -17.79 12.37 5.37
CA SER A 170 -17.33 13.21 4.27
C SER A 170 -16.39 14.32 4.79
N ARG A 171 -16.81 15.60 4.74
CA ARG A 171 -16.05 16.76 5.24
C ARG A 171 -16.29 17.08 6.72
N TYR A 172 -17.18 16.36 7.38
CA TYR A 172 -17.49 16.57 8.80
C TYR A 172 -16.83 15.50 9.65
N ASN A 173 -16.15 15.94 10.71
CA ASN A 173 -15.57 15.07 11.72
C ASN A 173 -16.42 15.21 12.98
N ILE A 174 -17.17 14.16 13.33
CA ILE A 174 -18.06 14.16 14.47
C ILE A 174 -17.30 13.60 15.68
N PRO A 175 -17.02 14.41 16.71
CA PRO A 175 -16.30 13.94 17.89
C PRO A 175 -17.15 12.92 18.66
N THR A 176 -16.49 11.88 19.16
CA THR A 176 -17.14 10.82 19.91
C THR A 176 -16.28 10.38 21.10
N SER A 177 -16.94 9.84 22.12
CA SER A 177 -16.27 9.29 23.31
C SER A 177 -15.61 7.93 23.08
N GLY A 178 -15.92 7.27 21.98
CA GLY A 178 -15.31 6.01 21.60
C GLY A 178 -15.95 5.39 20.37
N VAL A 179 -15.13 4.65 19.61
CA VAL A 179 -15.54 3.91 18.40
C VAL A 179 -15.22 2.44 18.60
N PRO A 180 -16.23 1.55 18.63
CA PRO A 180 -16.03 0.12 18.83
C PRO A 180 -15.59 -0.60 17.56
N ALA A 181 -15.14 -1.84 17.73
CA ALA A 181 -14.74 -2.74 16.65
C ALA A 181 -15.82 -2.85 15.56
N GLY A 182 -15.36 -3.04 14.33
CA GLY A 182 -16.18 -3.12 13.12
C GLY A 182 -16.47 -1.77 12.45
N ASN A 183 -16.17 -0.64 13.10
CA ASN A 183 -16.42 0.69 12.58
C ASN A 183 -15.14 1.35 12.03
N PHE A 184 -15.35 2.34 11.17
CA PHE A 184 -14.27 3.26 10.75
C PHE A 184 -14.09 4.35 11.79
N VAL A 185 -12.85 4.78 11.95
CA VAL A 185 -12.46 5.78 12.94
C VAL A 185 -11.46 6.76 12.34
N LEU A 186 -11.50 7.99 12.81
CA LEU A 186 -10.49 9.01 12.56
C LEU A 186 -9.82 9.34 13.90
N LEU A 187 -8.49 9.18 13.96
CA LEU A 187 -7.68 9.31 15.18
C LEU A 187 -6.72 10.48 15.06
N GLY A 188 -6.70 11.34 16.07
CA GLY A 188 -5.70 12.39 16.21
C GLY A 188 -4.55 12.00 17.13
N GLY A 189 -3.39 12.65 16.95
CA GLY A 189 -2.22 12.52 17.82
C GLY A 189 -1.33 11.29 17.58
N VAL A 190 -1.58 10.52 16.54
CA VAL A 190 -0.83 9.29 16.21
C VAL A 190 -0.06 9.36 14.88
N ASP A 191 -0.14 10.47 14.17
CA ASP A 191 0.34 10.60 12.79
C ASP A 191 1.86 10.76 12.63
N ASN A 192 2.59 11.07 13.70
CA ASN A 192 4.00 11.45 13.61
C ASN A 192 4.88 10.37 12.97
N SER A 193 4.69 9.12 13.36
CA SER A 193 5.46 7.96 12.86
C SER A 193 4.84 7.31 11.61
N ILE A 194 3.58 7.63 11.28
CA ILE A 194 2.90 7.00 10.16
C ILE A 194 3.34 7.66 8.85
N VAL A 195 3.79 6.85 7.90
CA VAL A 195 4.15 7.33 6.55
C VAL A 195 2.93 7.28 5.63
N LYS A 196 2.28 6.13 5.48
CA LYS A 196 1.05 5.93 4.68
C LYS A 196 0.04 5.06 5.40
N THR A 197 0.47 3.85 5.79
CA THR A 197 -0.34 2.88 6.53
C THR A 197 0.33 2.53 7.85
N ALA A 198 -0.44 2.08 8.80
CA ALA A 198 0.06 1.64 10.10
C ALA A 198 -0.92 0.67 10.76
N THR A 199 -0.41 -0.04 11.74
CA THR A 199 -1.25 -0.81 12.66
C THR A 199 -1.12 -0.22 14.05
N ILE A 200 -2.25 0.17 14.64
CA ILE A 200 -2.28 0.67 16.02
C ILE A 200 -2.73 -0.46 16.91
N VAL A 201 -1.96 -0.73 17.97
CA VAL A 201 -2.24 -1.82 18.90
C VAL A 201 -2.24 -1.31 20.34
N ALA A 202 -2.98 -1.99 21.22
CA ALA A 202 -2.94 -1.74 22.65
C ALA A 202 -1.51 -1.91 23.20
N PRO A 203 -1.13 -1.22 24.30
CA PRO A 203 0.22 -1.33 24.87
C PRO A 203 0.56 -2.74 25.34
N LYS A 204 -0.46 -3.51 25.76
CA LYS A 204 -0.34 -4.92 26.13
C LYS A 204 -1.41 -5.72 25.39
N LEU A 205 -1.01 -6.86 24.83
CA LEU A 205 -1.88 -7.84 24.23
C LEU A 205 -2.18 -8.98 25.24
N PRO A 206 -3.26 -9.76 25.02
CA PRO A 206 -3.58 -10.92 25.85
C PRO A 206 -2.43 -11.93 25.89
N GLU A 207 -2.20 -12.56 27.05
CA GLU A 207 -1.20 -13.60 27.24
C GLU A 207 0.23 -13.25 26.78
N ASP A 208 0.58 -11.95 26.77
CA ASP A 208 1.85 -11.43 26.26
C ASP A 208 2.11 -11.84 24.80
N GLU A 209 1.04 -11.98 24.00
CA GLU A 209 1.15 -12.25 22.55
C GLU A 209 1.96 -11.15 21.84
N GLU A 210 2.69 -11.53 20.81
CA GLU A 210 3.44 -10.61 19.98
C GLU A 210 2.52 -9.77 19.10
N ALA A 211 2.93 -8.53 18.80
CA ALA A 211 2.19 -7.64 17.94
C ALA A 211 2.60 -7.85 16.47
N TYR A 212 1.62 -7.93 15.60
CA TYR A 212 1.82 -8.07 14.16
C TYR A 212 1.13 -6.92 13.42
N ILE A 213 1.58 -6.64 12.20
CA ILE A 213 1.06 -5.54 11.38
C ILE A 213 0.04 -6.02 10.35
N PHE A 214 -0.80 -5.07 9.91
CA PHE A 214 -1.48 -5.19 8.63
C PHE A 214 -0.55 -4.70 7.52
N ARG A 215 -0.46 -5.47 6.44
CA ARG A 215 0.37 -5.13 5.28
C ARG A 215 -0.06 -3.79 4.69
N PRO A 216 0.87 -3.05 4.08
CA PRO A 216 0.52 -1.89 3.27
C PRO A 216 -0.53 -2.23 2.21
N VAL A 217 -1.40 -1.27 1.92
CA VAL A 217 -2.40 -1.45 0.87
C VAL A 217 -1.68 -1.52 -0.48
N GLN A 218 -1.89 -2.63 -1.18
CA GLN A 218 -1.31 -2.81 -2.51
C GLN A 218 -2.13 -2.06 -3.55
N HIS A 219 -1.42 -1.36 -4.43
CA HIS A 219 -2.01 -0.66 -5.56
C HIS A 219 -1.67 -1.40 -6.85
N PHE A 220 -2.64 -1.55 -7.76
CA PHE A 220 -2.44 -2.21 -9.06
C PHE A 220 -1.65 -1.37 -10.05
N PHE A 221 -1.45 -0.08 -9.77
CA PHE A 221 -0.73 0.84 -10.62
C PHE A 221 0.54 1.32 -9.92
N GLU A 222 1.67 1.15 -10.58
CA GLU A 222 2.92 1.73 -10.14
C GLU A 222 3.03 3.19 -10.56
N SER A 223 3.77 3.97 -9.77
CA SER A 223 4.07 5.36 -10.08
C SER A 223 5.20 5.42 -11.10
N VAL A 224 4.84 5.69 -12.36
CA VAL A 224 5.78 5.71 -13.50
C VAL A 224 6.16 7.11 -13.96
N PHE A 225 5.41 8.13 -13.53
CA PHE A 225 5.62 9.53 -13.92
C PHE A 225 6.53 10.21 -12.89
N LYS A 226 7.73 10.60 -13.33
CA LYS A 226 8.81 11.11 -12.48
C LYS A 226 9.09 12.56 -12.80
N VAL A 227 9.16 13.42 -11.77
CA VAL A 227 9.61 14.81 -11.87
C VAL A 227 10.59 15.12 -10.76
N ALA A 228 11.63 15.92 -11.07
CA ALA A 228 12.52 16.48 -10.07
C ALA A 228 11.98 17.84 -9.59
N VAL A 229 12.10 18.11 -8.31
CA VAL A 229 11.65 19.36 -7.69
C VAL A 229 12.79 20.03 -6.93
N GLU A 230 12.92 21.33 -7.11
CA GLU A 230 13.94 22.16 -6.47
C GLU A 230 13.28 23.43 -5.89
N PRO A 231 13.76 23.94 -4.76
CA PRO A 231 13.33 25.26 -4.29
C PRO A 231 13.94 26.34 -5.18
N ILE A 232 13.20 27.42 -5.50
CA ILE A 232 13.77 28.56 -6.21
C ILE A 232 14.88 29.20 -5.38
N ASN A 233 14.65 29.32 -4.06
CA ASN A 233 15.65 29.80 -3.10
C ASN A 233 16.25 28.62 -2.34
N PRO A 234 17.56 28.35 -2.43
CA PRO A 234 18.19 27.22 -1.72
C PRO A 234 17.99 27.24 -0.19
N SER A 235 17.82 28.42 0.40
CA SER A 235 17.55 28.58 1.84
C SER A 235 16.19 27.99 2.28
N GLU A 236 15.26 27.79 1.36
CA GLU A 236 13.93 27.23 1.63
C GLU A 236 13.88 25.69 1.49
N LEU A 237 15.03 25.05 1.23
CA LEU A 237 15.12 23.59 1.12
C LEU A 237 14.50 22.83 2.32
N PRO A 238 14.74 23.20 3.59
CA PRO A 238 14.11 22.51 4.72
C PRO A 238 12.59 22.56 4.68
N LYS A 239 12.02 23.70 4.23
CA LYS A 239 10.57 23.90 4.08
C LYS A 239 9.98 23.03 2.97
N MET A 240 10.70 22.90 1.85
CA MET A 240 10.32 21.99 0.76
C MET A 240 10.33 20.53 1.22
N LEU A 241 11.36 20.12 1.97
CA LEU A 241 11.47 18.76 2.51
C LEU A 241 10.31 18.41 3.46
N ASP A 242 9.93 19.33 4.33
CA ASP A 242 8.75 19.14 5.19
C ASP A 242 7.47 19.02 4.34
N GLY A 243 7.31 19.87 3.33
CA GLY A 243 6.21 19.78 2.37
C GLY A 243 6.17 18.44 1.63
N LEU A 244 7.31 17.94 1.15
CA LEU A 244 7.40 16.65 0.47
C LEU A 244 7.03 15.48 1.40
N ARG A 245 7.42 15.52 2.68
CA ARG A 245 7.00 14.53 3.68
C ARG A 245 5.49 14.54 3.87
N LYS A 246 4.87 15.72 3.96
CA LYS A 246 3.42 15.88 4.09
C LYS A 246 2.67 15.39 2.85
N VAL A 247 3.18 15.71 1.66
CA VAL A 247 2.64 15.20 0.40
C VAL A 247 2.70 13.67 0.35
N ASN A 248 3.82 13.08 0.72
CA ASN A 248 3.97 11.63 0.76
C ASN A 248 2.98 10.95 1.72
N LYS A 249 2.65 11.59 2.85
CA LYS A 249 1.62 11.12 3.79
C LYS A 249 0.20 11.26 3.23
N SER A 250 -0.09 12.36 2.54
CA SER A 250 -1.44 12.69 2.05
C SER A 250 -1.86 11.87 0.85
N TYR A 251 -0.92 11.60 -0.06
CA TYR A 251 -1.18 10.96 -1.35
C TYR A 251 -0.67 9.50 -1.37
N PRO A 252 -1.57 8.50 -1.38
CA PRO A 252 -1.16 7.09 -1.27
C PRO A 252 -0.21 6.62 -2.39
N LEU A 253 -0.44 7.09 -3.62
CA LEU A 253 0.32 6.67 -4.81
C LEU A 253 1.57 7.52 -5.11
N ILE A 254 1.83 8.56 -4.32
CA ILE A 254 3.06 9.35 -4.44
C ILE A 254 4.20 8.65 -3.72
N THR A 255 5.35 8.66 -4.36
CA THR A 255 6.61 8.29 -3.72
C THR A 255 7.59 9.44 -3.88
N THR A 256 8.21 9.85 -2.79
CA THR A 256 9.27 10.87 -2.80
C THR A 256 10.59 10.21 -2.46
N LYS A 257 11.63 10.47 -3.23
CA LYS A 257 12.99 9.98 -2.99
C LYS A 257 14.03 11.04 -3.29
N VAL A 258 15.24 10.85 -2.78
CA VAL A 258 16.42 11.62 -3.15
C VAL A 258 17.32 10.69 -3.95
N GLU A 259 17.70 11.08 -5.15
CA GLU A 259 18.62 10.32 -6.00
C GLU A 259 20.08 10.53 -5.55
N GLU A 260 20.99 9.69 -6.00
CA GLU A 260 22.43 9.84 -5.72
C GLU A 260 22.99 11.19 -6.19
N SER A 261 22.40 11.77 -7.24
CA SER A 261 22.69 13.14 -7.71
C SER A 261 22.36 14.24 -6.68
N GLY A 262 21.58 13.92 -5.65
CA GLY A 262 21.05 14.87 -4.66
C GLY A 262 19.73 15.52 -5.09
N GLU A 263 19.16 15.15 -6.23
CA GLU A 263 17.89 15.66 -6.71
C GLU A 263 16.72 15.06 -5.92
N HIS A 264 15.77 15.91 -5.54
CA HIS A 264 14.52 15.49 -4.92
C HIS A 264 13.51 15.14 -5.99
N VAL A 265 13.09 13.89 -6.03
CA VAL A 265 12.23 13.35 -7.07
C VAL A 265 10.87 12.96 -6.48
N VAL A 266 9.82 13.30 -7.22
CA VAL A 266 8.44 12.91 -6.94
C VAL A 266 7.96 11.98 -8.05
N LEU A 267 7.47 10.81 -7.65
CA LEU A 267 6.92 9.78 -8.54
C LEU A 267 5.40 9.73 -8.37
N GLY A 268 4.68 9.76 -9.46
CA GLY A 268 3.21 9.69 -9.48
C GLY A 268 2.68 8.86 -10.64
N THR A 269 1.38 8.66 -10.68
CA THR A 269 0.71 7.79 -11.67
C THR A 269 0.43 8.45 -13.00
N GLY A 270 0.49 9.77 -13.09
CA GLY A 270 0.23 10.51 -14.32
C GLY A 270 0.25 12.02 -14.13
N GLU A 271 0.12 12.74 -15.25
CA GLU A 271 0.26 14.19 -15.31
C GLU A 271 -0.75 14.94 -14.45
N LEU A 272 -2.03 14.63 -14.57
CA LEU A 272 -3.09 15.29 -13.79
C LEU A 272 -2.94 15.06 -12.28
N TYR A 273 -2.57 13.84 -11.89
CA TYR A 273 -2.31 13.50 -10.49
C TYR A 273 -1.11 14.29 -9.96
N MET A 274 -0.04 14.38 -10.75
CA MET A 274 1.15 15.15 -10.40
C MET A 274 0.87 16.64 -10.28
N ASP A 275 0.05 17.21 -11.16
CA ASP A 275 -0.35 18.62 -11.10
C ASP A 275 -1.09 18.94 -9.78
N CYS A 276 -2.00 18.06 -9.35
CA CYS A 276 -2.68 18.20 -8.06
C CYS A 276 -1.68 18.17 -6.90
N VAL A 277 -0.76 17.23 -6.91
CA VAL A 277 0.28 17.07 -5.89
C VAL A 277 1.21 18.30 -5.81
N LEU A 278 1.68 18.76 -6.95
CA LEU A 278 2.56 19.95 -7.03
C LEU A 278 1.83 21.23 -6.67
N HIS A 279 0.54 21.34 -6.99
CA HIS A 279 -0.29 22.45 -6.54
C HIS A 279 -0.41 22.46 -5.02
N ASP A 280 -0.72 21.33 -4.40
CA ASP A 280 -0.84 21.22 -2.95
C ASP A 280 0.51 21.40 -2.24
N LEU A 281 1.60 20.94 -2.83
CA LEU A 281 2.94 21.21 -2.32
C LEU A 281 3.21 22.72 -2.27
N ARG A 282 2.91 23.45 -3.35
CA ARG A 282 3.13 24.91 -3.42
C ARG A 282 2.21 25.71 -2.51
N ARG A 283 0.92 25.35 -2.45
CA ARG A 283 -0.11 26.19 -1.83
C ARG A 283 -0.49 25.76 -0.42
N LEU A 284 -0.47 24.46 -0.14
CA LEU A 284 -0.99 23.92 1.10
C LEU A 284 0.13 23.54 2.09
N TYR A 285 1.09 22.70 1.63
CA TYR A 285 2.05 22.08 2.54
C TYR A 285 3.35 22.86 2.72
N ALA A 286 3.92 23.39 1.64
CA ALA A 286 5.17 24.13 1.72
C ALA A 286 4.98 25.65 1.63
N SER A 287 3.89 26.15 1.05
CA SER A 287 3.61 27.60 0.85
C SER A 287 4.82 28.32 0.25
N MET A 288 5.38 27.78 -0.85
CA MET A 288 6.56 28.31 -1.54
C MET A 288 6.52 27.95 -3.03
N GLU A 289 7.23 28.72 -3.83
CA GLU A 289 7.39 28.40 -5.25
C GLU A 289 8.53 27.40 -5.45
N ILE A 290 8.30 26.42 -6.31
CA ILE A 290 9.23 25.36 -6.65
C ILE A 290 9.48 25.33 -8.15
N LYS A 291 10.71 25.01 -8.54
CA LYS A 291 11.08 24.68 -9.89
C LYS A 291 10.84 23.19 -10.10
N VAL A 292 10.24 22.83 -11.23
CA VAL A 292 9.90 21.46 -11.59
C VAL A 292 10.57 21.14 -12.92
N SER A 293 11.22 19.98 -13.00
CA SER A 293 11.83 19.51 -14.26
C SER A 293 10.78 19.05 -15.27
N ASP A 294 11.20 18.85 -16.51
CA ASP A 294 10.38 18.13 -17.47
C ASP A 294 10.11 16.70 -16.96
N PRO A 295 8.89 16.17 -17.17
CA PRO A 295 8.53 14.86 -16.71
C PRO A 295 9.28 13.76 -17.48
N VAL A 296 9.72 12.74 -16.73
CA VAL A 296 10.39 11.55 -17.28
C VAL A 296 9.57 10.32 -16.91
N THR A 297 9.61 9.30 -17.76
CA THR A 297 9.00 8.01 -17.46
C THR A 297 10.00 7.14 -16.70
N ARG A 298 9.54 6.45 -15.67
CA ARG A 298 10.31 5.44 -14.95
C ARG A 298 10.42 4.17 -15.79
N PHE A 299 11.61 3.56 -15.81
CA PHE A 299 11.89 2.29 -16.45
C PHE A 299 12.19 1.19 -15.40
N CYS A 300 12.38 -0.04 -15.87
CA CYS A 300 12.87 -1.15 -15.06
C CYS A 300 14.22 -1.60 -15.60
N GLU A 301 15.07 -2.08 -14.70
CA GLU A 301 16.33 -2.73 -15.04
C GLU A 301 16.10 -4.25 -15.13
N THR A 302 16.73 -4.93 -16.07
CA THR A 302 16.64 -6.38 -16.22
C THR A 302 17.97 -6.96 -16.71
N VAL A 303 18.08 -8.28 -16.73
CA VAL A 303 19.23 -9.01 -17.27
C VAL A 303 18.80 -9.86 -18.45
N VAL A 304 19.68 -10.02 -19.42
CA VAL A 304 19.43 -10.79 -20.66
C VAL A 304 20.04 -12.19 -20.57
N GLU A 305 21.16 -12.33 -19.86
CA GLU A 305 21.93 -13.56 -19.77
C GLU A 305 22.22 -13.93 -18.31
N THR A 306 22.65 -15.16 -18.08
CA THR A 306 23.17 -15.57 -16.76
C THR A 306 24.52 -14.91 -16.51
N SER A 307 24.81 -14.52 -15.27
CA SER A 307 26.10 -13.94 -14.87
C SER A 307 27.27 -14.78 -15.40
N ALA A 308 28.20 -14.16 -16.10
CA ALA A 308 29.36 -14.83 -16.70
C ALA A 308 30.27 -15.49 -15.65
N ILE A 309 30.26 -14.97 -14.42
CA ILE A 309 31.03 -15.49 -13.29
C ILE A 309 30.20 -15.48 -12.00
N LYS A 310 30.57 -16.33 -11.04
CA LYS A 310 30.03 -16.27 -9.67
C LYS A 310 30.59 -15.03 -8.97
N CYS A 311 29.73 -14.09 -8.64
CA CYS A 311 30.11 -12.83 -7.99
C CYS A 311 30.03 -12.96 -6.49
N TYR A 312 31.00 -12.43 -5.76
CA TYR A 312 30.98 -12.45 -4.30
C TYR A 312 31.16 -11.07 -3.70
N ALA A 313 30.58 -10.88 -2.53
CA ALA A 313 30.79 -9.72 -1.69
C ALA A 313 31.25 -10.14 -0.29
N LEU A 314 32.18 -9.39 0.26
CA LEU A 314 32.63 -9.54 1.64
C LEU A 314 31.94 -8.52 2.54
N THR A 315 31.60 -8.92 3.76
CA THR A 315 31.13 -7.95 4.78
C THR A 315 32.23 -6.92 5.09
N PRO A 316 31.88 -5.72 5.56
CA PRO A 316 32.89 -4.70 5.96
C PRO A 316 33.92 -5.22 6.94
N ASN A 317 33.55 -6.12 7.86
CA ASN A 317 34.46 -6.80 8.79
C ASN A 317 35.29 -7.94 8.15
N LYS A 318 35.09 -8.24 6.86
CA LYS A 318 35.75 -9.29 6.05
C LYS A 318 35.62 -10.70 6.62
N LYS A 319 34.69 -10.95 7.55
CA LYS A 319 34.50 -12.27 8.18
C LYS A 319 33.40 -13.10 7.53
N ASN A 320 32.57 -12.49 6.71
CA ASN A 320 31.52 -13.19 5.97
C ASN A 320 31.66 -12.94 4.47
N LYS A 321 31.28 -13.92 3.69
CA LYS A 321 31.31 -13.90 2.23
C LYS A 321 29.97 -14.39 1.72
N LEU A 322 29.37 -13.69 0.77
CA LEU A 322 28.16 -14.08 0.09
C LEU A 322 28.41 -14.13 -1.41
N THR A 323 28.13 -15.25 -2.05
CA THR A 323 28.36 -15.46 -3.48
C THR A 323 27.01 -15.67 -4.17
N MET A 324 26.77 -14.90 -5.21
CA MET A 324 25.51 -14.93 -5.99
C MET A 324 25.75 -15.00 -7.49
N VAL A 325 24.72 -15.47 -8.18
CA VAL A 325 24.59 -15.46 -9.64
C VAL A 325 23.21 -14.90 -9.97
N ALA A 326 23.15 -14.00 -10.96
CA ALA A 326 21.90 -13.51 -11.49
C ALA A 326 21.60 -14.18 -12.84
N GLU A 327 20.35 -14.48 -13.10
CA GLU A 327 19.87 -15.01 -14.38
C GLU A 327 18.49 -14.45 -14.70
N PRO A 328 18.07 -14.37 -15.98
CA PRO A 328 16.73 -13.97 -16.34
C PRO A 328 15.71 -15.00 -15.83
N LEU A 329 14.51 -14.53 -15.49
CA LEU A 329 13.36 -15.40 -15.20
C LEU A 329 12.77 -15.92 -16.52
N ASP A 330 12.17 -17.10 -16.47
CA ASP A 330 11.39 -17.63 -17.57
C ASP A 330 10.16 -16.75 -17.82
N GLU A 331 9.75 -16.68 -19.08
CA GLU A 331 8.63 -15.84 -19.52
C GLU A 331 7.32 -16.22 -18.79
N GLY A 332 6.61 -15.23 -18.27
CA GLY A 332 5.34 -15.39 -17.56
C GLY A 332 5.46 -15.52 -16.04
N ILE A 333 6.64 -15.81 -15.47
CA ILE A 333 6.80 -15.94 -14.02
C ILE A 333 6.54 -14.60 -13.31
N ALA A 334 7.08 -13.52 -13.82
CA ALA A 334 6.91 -12.19 -13.22
C ALA A 334 5.43 -11.79 -13.17
N GLU A 335 4.71 -11.99 -14.27
CA GLU A 335 3.28 -11.69 -14.39
C GLU A 335 2.44 -12.56 -13.45
N ASP A 336 2.80 -13.81 -13.25
CA ASP A 336 2.09 -14.71 -12.34
C ASP A 336 2.33 -14.35 -10.86
N ILE A 337 3.53 -13.86 -10.52
CA ILE A 337 3.81 -13.33 -9.18
C ILE A 337 3.05 -12.02 -8.96
N GLU A 338 3.13 -11.06 -9.89
CA GLU A 338 2.47 -9.77 -9.82
C GLU A 338 0.93 -9.90 -9.75
N SER A 339 0.36 -10.87 -10.47
CA SER A 339 -1.10 -11.13 -10.43
C SER A 339 -1.57 -11.86 -9.18
N GLY A 340 -0.64 -12.29 -8.31
CA GLY A 340 -0.97 -12.99 -7.06
C GLY A 340 -1.38 -14.46 -7.24
N LYS A 341 -1.16 -15.08 -8.40
CA LYS A 341 -1.41 -16.52 -8.62
C LYS A 341 -0.54 -17.39 -7.71
N VAL A 342 0.66 -16.92 -7.39
CA VAL A 342 1.56 -17.52 -6.43
C VAL A 342 1.95 -16.50 -5.36
N ASN A 343 1.89 -16.90 -4.10
CA ASN A 343 2.27 -16.06 -2.97
C ASN A 343 3.40 -16.74 -2.20
N ILE A 344 4.47 -15.99 -1.90
CA ILE A 344 5.62 -16.52 -1.15
C ILE A 344 5.24 -17.01 0.28
N ARG A 345 4.13 -16.53 0.81
CA ARG A 345 3.62 -16.90 2.14
C ARG A 345 2.78 -18.18 2.13
N ASP A 346 2.42 -18.67 0.97
CA ASP A 346 1.80 -19.99 0.84
C ASP A 346 2.77 -21.06 1.38
N PRO A 347 2.26 -22.22 1.84
CA PRO A 347 3.10 -23.32 2.24
C PRO A 347 4.13 -23.67 1.16
N VAL A 348 5.40 -23.85 1.54
CA VAL A 348 6.53 -24.10 0.62
C VAL A 348 6.22 -25.21 -0.38
N ARG A 349 5.42 -26.20 0.02
CA ARG A 349 4.98 -27.29 -0.88
C ARG A 349 4.05 -26.79 -1.99
N LYS A 350 3.16 -25.82 -1.70
CA LYS A 350 2.23 -25.25 -2.67
C LYS A 350 3.00 -24.38 -3.67
N VAL A 351 3.88 -23.51 -3.17
CA VAL A 351 4.76 -22.69 -4.01
C VAL A 351 5.63 -23.57 -4.90
N GLY A 352 6.29 -24.59 -4.32
CA GLY A 352 7.13 -25.52 -5.06
C GLY A 352 6.37 -26.25 -6.18
N LYS A 353 5.17 -26.73 -5.88
CA LYS A 353 4.32 -27.41 -6.85
C LYS A 353 3.88 -26.49 -8.00
N PHE A 354 3.60 -25.23 -7.72
CA PHE A 354 3.26 -24.23 -8.72
C PHE A 354 4.41 -24.05 -9.75
N PHE A 355 5.64 -23.88 -9.28
CA PHE A 355 6.80 -23.70 -10.17
C PHE A 355 7.17 -25.00 -10.91
N GLU A 356 6.99 -26.16 -10.29
CA GLU A 356 7.21 -27.47 -10.93
C GLU A 356 6.20 -27.71 -12.08
N GLU A 357 4.90 -27.50 -11.82
CA GLU A 357 3.82 -27.81 -12.77
C GLU A 357 3.76 -26.80 -13.94
N ASN A 358 4.00 -25.53 -13.70
CA ASN A 358 3.83 -24.49 -14.71
C ASN A 358 5.13 -24.14 -15.45
N TYR A 359 6.28 -24.26 -14.80
CA TYR A 359 7.57 -23.80 -15.33
C TYR A 359 8.65 -24.89 -15.34
N GLY A 360 8.33 -26.09 -14.91
CA GLY A 360 9.27 -27.23 -14.96
C GLY A 360 10.47 -27.08 -14.03
N TYR A 361 10.37 -26.30 -12.96
CA TYR A 361 11.45 -26.16 -11.99
C TYR A 361 11.69 -27.48 -11.26
N ASP A 362 12.96 -27.80 -10.97
CA ASP A 362 13.29 -28.91 -10.09
C ASP A 362 12.65 -28.71 -8.70
N LEU A 363 12.15 -29.83 -8.14
CA LEU A 363 11.44 -29.84 -6.87
C LEU A 363 12.27 -29.28 -5.70
N LEU A 364 13.59 -29.53 -5.71
CA LEU A 364 14.49 -28.98 -4.68
C LEU A 364 14.72 -27.48 -4.88
N ALA A 365 14.93 -27.05 -6.12
CA ALA A 365 15.09 -25.64 -6.48
C ALA A 365 13.84 -24.83 -6.11
N SER A 366 12.65 -25.31 -6.45
CA SER A 366 11.39 -24.63 -6.18
C SER A 366 11.06 -24.51 -4.68
N ARG A 367 11.46 -25.48 -3.85
CA ARG A 367 11.31 -25.42 -2.39
C ARG A 367 12.32 -24.52 -1.70
N ASN A 368 13.39 -24.14 -2.38
CA ASN A 368 14.44 -23.26 -1.88
C ASN A 368 14.29 -21.81 -2.33
N ILE A 369 13.12 -21.40 -2.83
CA ILE A 369 12.77 -20.01 -3.06
C ILE A 369 12.57 -19.35 -1.69
N TRP A 370 13.32 -18.27 -1.44
CA TRP A 370 13.32 -17.60 -0.16
C TRP A 370 12.45 -16.36 -0.13
N ALA A 371 12.43 -15.61 -1.23
CA ALA A 371 11.69 -14.36 -1.32
C ALA A 371 11.36 -14.03 -2.78
N PHE A 372 10.33 -13.25 -2.93
CA PHE A 372 10.10 -12.41 -4.11
C PHE A 372 10.62 -11.00 -3.80
N GLY A 373 10.93 -10.22 -4.78
CA GLY A 373 11.50 -8.89 -4.60
C GLY A 373 11.01 -7.87 -5.61
N PRO A 374 10.87 -6.61 -5.19
CA PRO A 374 11.29 -5.99 -3.92
C PRO A 374 10.37 -6.25 -2.72
N ASP A 375 9.17 -6.77 -2.94
CA ASP A 375 8.18 -7.16 -1.94
C ASP A 375 7.61 -8.56 -2.23
N ASP A 376 6.63 -9.02 -1.46
CA ASP A 376 6.05 -10.35 -1.58
C ASP A 376 5.36 -10.65 -2.92
N MET A 377 5.09 -9.62 -3.74
CA MET A 377 4.53 -9.72 -5.09
C MET A 377 5.48 -9.17 -6.17
N GLY A 378 6.72 -8.91 -5.81
CA GLY A 378 7.72 -8.36 -6.71
C GLY A 378 8.18 -9.37 -7.78
N PRO A 379 8.47 -8.90 -8.99
CA PRO A 379 8.75 -9.73 -10.17
C PRO A 379 10.17 -10.31 -10.21
N ASN A 380 10.80 -10.52 -9.06
CA ASN A 380 12.12 -11.10 -8.94
C ASN A 380 12.14 -12.24 -7.93
N ILE A 381 13.06 -13.18 -8.04
CA ILE A 381 13.18 -14.33 -7.16
C ILE A 381 14.55 -14.35 -6.49
N LEU A 382 14.59 -14.58 -5.19
CA LEU A 382 15.77 -14.98 -4.44
C LEU A 382 15.70 -16.48 -4.14
N GLN A 383 16.67 -17.23 -4.61
CA GLN A 383 16.75 -18.70 -4.44
C GLN A 383 18.02 -19.08 -3.70
N ASN A 384 17.89 -19.99 -2.77
CA ASN A 384 19.05 -20.64 -2.15
C ASN A 384 19.46 -21.88 -2.97
N ASP A 385 20.62 -21.79 -3.62
CA ASP A 385 21.20 -22.84 -4.44
C ASP A 385 22.52 -23.39 -3.83
N THR A 386 22.67 -23.24 -2.50
CA THR A 386 23.84 -23.76 -1.77
C THR A 386 23.74 -25.24 -1.54
N LEU A 387 24.86 -25.95 -1.68
CA LEU A 387 24.94 -27.36 -1.35
C LEU A 387 25.04 -27.57 0.17
N PRO A 388 24.24 -28.47 0.77
CA PRO A 388 24.30 -28.74 2.21
C PRO A 388 25.67 -29.30 2.69
N SER A 389 26.48 -29.85 1.76
CA SER A 389 27.84 -30.29 2.04
C SER A 389 28.83 -29.16 2.26
N ASP A 390 28.59 -27.98 1.64
CA ASP A 390 29.57 -26.92 1.53
C ASP A 390 29.26 -25.77 2.48
N VAL A 391 27.99 -25.61 2.89
CA VAL A 391 27.52 -24.50 3.71
C VAL A 391 26.73 -25.01 4.93
N ASP A 392 27.05 -24.48 6.11
CA ASP A 392 26.28 -24.74 7.34
C ASP A 392 24.87 -24.13 7.23
N GLN A 393 23.89 -24.99 7.00
CA GLN A 393 22.48 -24.60 6.81
C GLN A 393 21.87 -23.97 8.08
N LYS A 394 22.39 -24.27 9.29
CA LYS A 394 21.90 -23.64 10.54
C LYS A 394 22.35 -22.19 10.63
N LEU A 395 23.62 -21.94 10.32
CA LEU A 395 24.15 -20.58 10.25
C LEU A 395 23.47 -19.78 9.15
N LEU A 396 23.26 -20.38 7.98
CA LEU A 396 22.61 -19.73 6.86
C LEU A 396 21.16 -19.33 7.19
N LYS A 397 20.41 -20.18 7.88
CA LYS A 397 19.06 -19.84 8.35
C LYS A 397 19.03 -18.64 9.30
N SER A 398 20.05 -18.47 10.14
CA SER A 398 20.11 -17.35 11.09
C SER A 398 20.29 -15.98 10.43
N VAL A 399 20.76 -15.92 9.19
CA VAL A 399 20.96 -14.68 8.41
C VAL A 399 20.00 -14.58 7.22
N ARG A 400 19.04 -15.50 7.10
CA ARG A 400 18.11 -15.55 5.98
C ARG A 400 17.36 -14.24 5.80
N ASP A 401 16.79 -13.70 6.87
CA ASP A 401 15.94 -12.51 6.79
C ASP A 401 16.76 -11.25 6.50
N THR A 402 17.98 -11.15 7.02
CA THR A 402 18.89 -10.06 6.67
C THR A 402 19.35 -10.11 5.20
N ILE A 403 19.54 -11.30 4.64
CA ILE A 403 19.83 -11.47 3.20
C ILE A 403 18.61 -11.08 2.37
N ARG A 404 17.38 -11.45 2.80
CA ARG A 404 16.14 -11.05 2.14
C ARG A 404 15.97 -9.53 2.12
N GLN A 405 16.24 -8.85 3.23
CA GLN A 405 16.21 -7.39 3.30
C GLN A 405 17.20 -6.74 2.32
N GLY A 406 18.42 -7.24 2.27
CA GLY A 406 19.43 -6.75 1.31
C GLY A 406 19.05 -6.98 -0.15
N PHE A 407 18.42 -8.13 -0.45
CA PHE A 407 17.86 -8.44 -1.76
C PHE A 407 16.67 -7.52 -2.11
N SER A 408 15.73 -7.32 -1.19
CA SER A 408 14.60 -6.40 -1.38
C SER A 408 15.07 -4.98 -1.65
N TRP A 409 16.08 -4.51 -0.93
CA TRP A 409 16.68 -3.22 -1.17
C TRP A 409 17.35 -3.15 -2.55
N GLY A 410 18.15 -4.16 -2.92
CA GLY A 410 18.82 -4.22 -4.22
C GLY A 410 17.87 -4.28 -5.40
N THR A 411 16.74 -4.99 -5.27
CA THR A 411 15.74 -5.10 -6.34
C THR A 411 14.82 -3.89 -6.47
N ARG A 412 14.68 -3.10 -5.40
CA ARG A 412 13.93 -1.85 -5.42
C ARG A 412 14.67 -0.74 -6.17
N GLU A 413 15.98 -0.69 -6.01
CA GLU A 413 16.87 0.29 -6.62
C GLU A 413 18.05 -0.44 -7.23
N GLY A 414 18.01 -0.64 -8.56
CA GLY A 414 19.03 -1.36 -9.30
C GLY A 414 20.34 -0.57 -9.48
N PRO A 415 21.41 -1.22 -9.96
CA PRO A 415 22.74 -0.64 -10.02
C PRO A 415 23.01 0.27 -11.22
N LEU A 416 22.11 0.34 -12.21
CA LEU A 416 22.34 1.14 -13.43
C LEU A 416 21.85 2.58 -13.26
N CYS A 417 20.56 2.75 -12.97
CA CYS A 417 19.90 4.05 -12.89
C CYS A 417 19.02 4.18 -11.66
N GLU A 418 19.22 3.37 -10.62
CA GLU A 418 18.37 3.30 -9.43
C GLU A 418 16.91 2.98 -9.76
N GLU A 419 16.66 2.33 -10.88
CA GLU A 419 15.33 1.86 -11.27
C GLU A 419 15.06 0.45 -10.70
N PRO A 420 13.78 0.05 -10.50
CA PRO A 420 13.48 -1.27 -9.97
C PRO A 420 13.93 -2.38 -10.94
N ILE A 421 14.47 -3.45 -10.37
CA ILE A 421 14.83 -4.64 -11.14
C ILE A 421 13.57 -5.46 -11.41
N ARG A 422 13.46 -6.00 -12.63
CA ARG A 422 12.35 -6.87 -13.06
C ARG A 422 12.88 -8.09 -13.82
N ASN A 423 12.16 -9.19 -13.75
CA ASN A 423 12.47 -10.45 -14.48
C ASN A 423 13.85 -11.04 -14.14
N THR A 424 14.31 -10.90 -12.91
CA THR A 424 15.63 -11.40 -12.52
C THR A 424 15.53 -12.41 -11.38
N LYS A 425 16.24 -13.52 -11.51
CA LYS A 425 16.41 -14.52 -10.47
C LYS A 425 17.84 -14.46 -9.92
N PHE A 426 17.95 -14.28 -8.60
CA PHE A 426 19.22 -14.28 -7.89
C PHE A 426 19.40 -15.62 -7.15
N LYS A 427 20.47 -16.33 -7.45
CA LYS A 427 20.83 -17.59 -6.80
C LYS A 427 22.00 -17.39 -5.84
N ILE A 428 21.81 -17.77 -4.59
CA ILE A 428 22.89 -17.85 -3.61
C ILE A 428 23.60 -19.17 -3.83
N THR A 429 24.85 -19.13 -4.29
CA THR A 429 25.60 -20.33 -4.66
C THR A 429 26.60 -20.78 -3.59
N ASP A 430 27.13 -19.85 -2.81
CA ASP A 430 28.10 -20.13 -1.74
C ASP A 430 28.03 -19.05 -0.64
N VAL A 431 28.17 -19.46 0.62
CA VAL A 431 28.13 -18.55 1.76
C VAL A 431 29.15 -18.97 2.82
N GLY A 432 30.07 -18.08 3.10
CA GLY A 432 31.00 -18.24 4.25
C GLY A 432 30.58 -17.32 5.39
N LEU A 433 30.20 -17.89 6.54
CA LEU A 433 29.72 -17.13 7.69
C LEU A 433 30.59 -17.35 8.91
N ALA A 434 30.86 -16.28 9.65
CA ALA A 434 31.51 -16.37 10.93
C ALA A 434 30.65 -17.11 11.96
N PRO A 435 31.23 -17.97 12.82
CA PRO A 435 30.44 -18.73 13.80
C PRO A 435 29.80 -17.86 14.88
N GLU A 436 30.41 -16.73 15.22
CA GLU A 436 29.94 -15.81 16.26
C GLU A 436 28.89 -14.84 15.73
N ALA A 437 27.74 -14.73 16.41
CA ALA A 437 26.62 -13.91 16.00
C ALA A 437 26.96 -12.41 15.87
N ILE A 438 27.87 -11.90 16.72
CA ILE A 438 28.30 -10.48 16.73
C ILE A 438 28.89 -10.05 15.37
N TYR A 439 29.46 -10.96 14.60
CA TYR A 439 30.04 -10.65 13.29
C TYR A 439 29.05 -10.79 12.12
N ARG A 440 27.83 -11.27 12.39
CA ARG A 440 26.77 -11.51 11.41
C ARG A 440 25.57 -10.57 11.58
N GLY A 441 25.75 -9.45 12.26
CA GLY A 441 24.68 -8.48 12.46
C GLY A 441 24.12 -7.93 11.14
N GLY A 442 22.86 -7.43 11.17
CA GLY A 442 22.16 -6.88 10.01
C GLY A 442 22.94 -5.81 9.28
N GLY A 443 23.59 -4.89 10.01
CA GLY A 443 24.45 -3.85 9.44
C GLY A 443 25.66 -4.36 8.65
N GLN A 444 26.05 -5.63 8.82
CA GLN A 444 27.10 -6.29 8.05
C GLN A 444 26.54 -7.02 6.83
N ILE A 445 25.44 -7.78 7.01
CA ILE A 445 24.90 -8.68 5.99
C ILE A 445 24.03 -7.96 4.97
N ILE A 446 23.15 -7.05 5.37
CA ILE A 446 22.22 -6.34 4.47
C ILE A 446 22.96 -5.61 3.33
N PRO A 447 23.95 -4.72 3.60
CA PRO A 447 24.67 -4.04 2.53
C PRO A 447 25.53 -5.00 1.71
N THR A 448 25.97 -6.12 2.28
CA THR A 448 26.73 -7.13 1.55
C THR A 448 25.85 -7.93 0.60
N ALA A 449 24.65 -8.30 1.00
CA ALA A 449 23.67 -8.94 0.12
C ALA A 449 23.28 -8.02 -1.04
N ARG A 450 23.03 -6.72 -0.79
CA ARG A 450 22.80 -5.73 -1.85
C ARG A 450 23.97 -5.68 -2.84
N ARG A 451 25.20 -5.60 -2.36
CA ARG A 451 26.39 -5.59 -3.23
C ARG A 451 26.57 -6.88 -4.03
N ALA A 452 26.27 -8.02 -3.43
CA ALA A 452 26.33 -9.31 -4.14
C ALA A 452 25.28 -9.37 -5.25
N CYS A 453 24.04 -8.88 -5.01
CA CYS A 453 23.02 -8.74 -6.04
C CYS A 453 23.51 -7.83 -7.17
N TYR A 454 24.04 -6.66 -6.85
CA TYR A 454 24.54 -5.71 -7.86
C TYR A 454 25.68 -6.27 -8.69
N SER A 455 26.66 -6.92 -8.04
CA SER A 455 27.80 -7.51 -8.75
C SER A 455 27.35 -8.61 -9.71
N SER A 456 26.44 -9.48 -9.28
CA SER A 456 25.91 -10.55 -10.13
C SER A 456 25.05 -9.99 -11.27
N PHE A 457 24.24 -8.99 -11.00
CA PHE A 457 23.40 -8.31 -11.99
C PHE A 457 24.26 -7.67 -13.12
N LEU A 458 25.29 -6.92 -12.75
CA LEU A 458 26.18 -6.26 -13.72
C LEU A 458 26.97 -7.26 -14.58
N MET A 459 27.17 -8.48 -14.10
CA MET A 459 27.83 -9.56 -14.86
C MET A 459 26.88 -10.41 -15.69
N ALA A 460 25.59 -10.08 -15.70
CA ALA A 460 24.53 -10.80 -16.37
C ALA A 460 23.98 -10.10 -17.63
N SER A 461 24.78 -9.28 -18.28
CA SER A 461 24.37 -8.46 -19.45
C SER A 461 23.10 -7.65 -19.16
N PRO A 462 23.22 -6.62 -18.33
CA PRO A 462 22.06 -5.84 -17.92
C PRO A 462 21.55 -4.91 -19.03
#